data_d3fdd7285ef7ca3f5a907f9f4910e772
#
_entry.id   d3fdd7285ef7ca3f5a907f9f4910e772
#
_cell.length_a   1.000
_cell.length_b   1.000
_cell.length_c   1.000
_cell.angle_alpha   90.00
_cell.angle_beta   90.00
_cell.angle_gamma   90.00
#
_symmetry.space_group_name_H-M   'P 1'
#
loop_
_entity.id
_entity.type
_entity.pdbx_description
1 polymer ?
#
loop_
_entity_poly.entity_id
_entity_poly.type
_entity_poly.pdbx_seq_one_letter_code
_entity_poly.pdbx_strand_id
1 'polypeptide(L)'
;PMDFSVNSAGVATSVNFTNSLKSKSESDITVTSLFVQDQMDLTDNVKIMLGGRLDSFDITVDDIKNGTSESRTDDRFSPRAGLIYKPQENVSLYMSYSESFLPRSGEQFKALSATSARLDPDVFESTELGIKWAMTDTLSFTASIFDSEQTRATYDNDTGENSEIRGLHVDGIELELRGQVSDKLQLAVGYSSLEGTTSSGGVAREVPDHTFSLFAKYQVDENFGWALGVTQQGESHIKDNSTLIL
;
A
#
# COMPACT_ATOMS: atom_id res chain seq x y z
N PRO A 1 3.72 -11.49 29.67
CA PRO A 1 2.84 -10.64 30.46
C PRO A 1 3.62 -10.03 31.61
N MET A 2 3.20 -8.89 32.05
CA MET A 2 3.80 -8.17 33.18
C MET A 2 2.75 -8.12 34.28
N ASP A 3 3.06 -8.70 35.44
CA ASP A 3 2.21 -8.62 36.61
C ASP A 3 2.84 -7.66 37.61
N PHE A 4 2.05 -6.77 38.16
CA PHE A 4 2.51 -5.86 39.22
C PHE A 4 1.56 -5.89 40.39
N SER A 5 2.11 -5.76 41.59
CA SER A 5 1.34 -5.56 42.81
C SER A 5 1.46 -4.10 43.24
N VAL A 6 0.39 -3.54 43.77
CA VAL A 6 0.33 -2.20 44.32
C VAL A 6 0.03 -2.24 45.82
N ASN A 7 0.56 -1.30 46.58
CA ASN A 7 0.23 -1.12 47.98
C ASN A 7 -1.12 -0.35 48.10
N SER A 8 -1.58 -0.15 49.32
CA SER A 8 -2.84 0.56 49.62
C SER A 8 -2.85 2.03 49.16
N ALA A 9 -1.70 2.59 48.80
CA ALA A 9 -1.55 3.94 48.23
C ALA A 9 -1.48 3.93 46.70
N GLY A 10 -1.67 2.77 46.01
CA GLY A 10 -1.59 2.66 44.56
C GLY A 10 -0.15 2.67 44.00
N VAL A 11 0.86 2.57 44.85
CA VAL A 11 2.28 2.53 44.42
C VAL A 11 2.68 1.11 44.09
N ALA A 12 3.29 0.89 42.92
CA ALA A 12 3.80 -0.42 42.55
C ALA A 12 4.88 -0.90 43.52
N THR A 13 4.65 -2.04 44.15
CA THR A 13 5.56 -2.65 45.16
C THR A 13 6.39 -3.75 44.56
N SER A 14 5.93 -4.41 43.50
CA SER A 14 6.72 -5.36 42.74
C SER A 14 6.25 -5.41 41.28
N VAL A 15 7.17 -5.69 40.39
CA VAL A 15 6.92 -5.96 39.00
C VAL A 15 7.52 -7.33 38.70
N ASN A 16 6.65 -8.30 38.39
CA ASN A 16 7.06 -9.62 37.97
C ASN A 16 6.96 -9.76 36.48
N PHE A 17 8.06 -9.99 35.79
CA PHE A 17 8.07 -10.38 34.39
C PHE A 17 7.93 -11.90 34.34
N THR A 18 6.75 -12.39 33.92
CA THR A 18 6.61 -13.80 33.63
C THR A 18 7.35 -14.13 32.36
N ASN A 19 8.38 -14.96 32.43
CA ASN A 19 9.25 -15.37 31.31
C ASN A 19 8.56 -16.30 30.32
N SER A 20 7.22 -16.36 30.25
CA SER A 20 6.54 -17.12 29.21
C SER A 20 6.58 -16.33 27.91
N LEU A 21 7.32 -16.82 26.93
CA LEU A 21 7.28 -16.30 25.55
C LEU A 21 5.84 -16.35 25.05
N LYS A 22 5.30 -15.19 24.67
CA LYS A 22 3.97 -15.10 24.03
C LYS A 22 4.02 -15.68 22.63
N SER A 23 5.05 -15.36 21.87
CA SER A 23 5.37 -15.92 20.55
C SER A 23 6.86 -15.76 20.29
N LYS A 24 7.44 -16.69 19.56
CA LYS A 24 8.78 -16.59 18.97
C LYS A 24 8.79 -17.38 17.69
N SER A 25 9.09 -16.72 16.58
CA SER A 25 9.25 -17.35 15.27
C SER A 25 10.54 -16.91 14.62
N GLU A 26 11.06 -17.76 13.75
CA GLU A 26 12.18 -17.51 12.86
C GLU A 26 11.70 -17.78 11.43
N SER A 27 12.11 -16.98 10.47
CA SER A 27 11.65 -17.10 9.08
C SER A 27 12.83 -17.02 8.14
N ASP A 28 12.94 -18.00 7.27
CA ASP A 28 13.85 -18.03 6.13
C ASP A 28 13.06 -17.80 4.85
N ILE A 29 13.50 -16.84 4.02
CA ILE A 29 12.83 -16.47 2.80
C ILE A 29 13.84 -16.32 1.68
N THR A 30 13.60 -17.05 0.59
CA THR A 30 14.32 -16.87 -0.67
C THR A 30 13.35 -16.41 -1.73
N VAL A 31 13.68 -15.32 -2.41
CA VAL A 31 12.87 -14.77 -3.51
C VAL A 31 13.68 -14.81 -4.79
N THR A 32 13.14 -15.49 -5.79
CA THR A 32 13.69 -15.50 -7.15
C THR A 32 12.71 -14.80 -8.08
N SER A 33 13.20 -13.83 -8.86
CA SER A 33 12.34 -13.01 -9.70
C SER A 33 12.89 -12.84 -11.10
N LEU A 34 11.99 -12.88 -12.08
CA LEU A 34 12.28 -12.53 -13.47
C LEU A 34 11.23 -11.52 -13.93
N PHE A 35 11.65 -10.40 -14.52
CA PHE A 35 10.72 -9.44 -15.09
C PHE A 35 11.10 -9.08 -16.52
N VAL A 36 10.08 -8.71 -17.29
CA VAL A 36 10.21 -8.13 -18.62
C VAL A 36 9.23 -6.97 -18.74
N GLN A 37 9.67 -5.90 -19.37
CA GLN A 37 8.83 -4.75 -19.68
C GLN A 37 9.28 -4.16 -21.01
N ASP A 38 8.33 -3.82 -21.84
CA ASP A 38 8.54 -3.12 -23.11
C ASP A 38 7.65 -1.88 -23.19
N GLN A 39 8.18 -0.82 -23.76
CA GLN A 39 7.45 0.41 -24.04
C GLN A 39 7.56 0.69 -25.53
N MET A 40 6.44 0.71 -26.19
CA MET A 40 6.32 0.85 -27.64
C MET A 40 5.68 2.19 -28.01
N ASP A 41 6.28 2.89 -28.95
CA ASP A 41 5.66 4.06 -29.58
C ASP A 41 4.81 3.58 -30.76
N LEU A 42 3.48 3.55 -30.58
CA LEU A 42 2.56 3.15 -31.66
C LEU A 42 2.40 4.26 -32.70
N THR A 43 2.41 5.50 -32.24
CA THR A 43 2.40 6.72 -33.05
C THR A 43 3.20 7.80 -32.32
N ASP A 44 3.38 8.97 -32.93
CA ASP A 44 4.03 10.10 -32.27
C ASP A 44 3.32 10.52 -30.97
N ASN A 45 2.03 10.25 -30.85
CA ASN A 45 1.20 10.68 -29.73
C ASN A 45 0.72 9.53 -28.83
N VAL A 46 0.92 8.26 -29.22
CA VAL A 46 0.40 7.10 -28.49
C VAL A 46 1.52 6.14 -28.15
N LYS A 47 1.67 5.85 -26.85
CA LYS A 47 2.61 4.86 -26.33
C LYS A 47 1.87 3.79 -25.56
N ILE A 48 2.33 2.55 -25.69
CA ILE A 48 1.88 1.41 -24.88
C ILE A 48 3.06 0.90 -24.06
N MET A 49 2.79 0.56 -22.82
CA MET A 49 3.70 -0.19 -21.96
C MET A 49 3.05 -1.52 -21.62
N LEU A 50 3.79 -2.61 -21.84
CA LEU A 50 3.39 -3.95 -21.45
C LEU A 50 4.54 -4.59 -20.67
N GLY A 51 4.21 -5.32 -19.63
CA GLY A 51 5.21 -6.01 -18.84
C GLY A 51 4.61 -7.01 -17.89
N GLY A 52 5.50 -7.74 -17.24
CA GLY A 52 5.12 -8.66 -16.19
C GLY A 52 6.33 -9.14 -15.42
N ARG A 53 6.07 -9.67 -14.25
CA ARG A 53 7.05 -10.20 -13.34
C ARG A 53 6.61 -11.58 -12.88
N LEU A 54 7.53 -12.53 -12.93
CA LEU A 54 7.40 -13.84 -12.32
C LEU A 54 8.20 -13.83 -11.02
N ASP A 55 7.55 -14.19 -9.94
CA ASP A 55 8.17 -14.30 -8.63
C ASP A 55 7.94 -15.70 -8.08
N SER A 56 8.99 -16.27 -7.46
CA SER A 56 8.95 -17.48 -6.67
C SER A 56 9.43 -17.15 -5.26
N PHE A 57 8.56 -17.35 -4.29
CA PHE A 57 8.83 -17.11 -2.86
C PHE A 57 8.92 -18.47 -2.16
N ASP A 58 10.11 -18.89 -1.77
CA ASP A 58 10.32 -20.02 -0.88
C ASP A 58 10.38 -19.52 0.56
N ILE A 59 9.41 -19.93 1.37
CA ILE A 59 9.21 -19.41 2.71
C ILE A 59 9.18 -20.56 3.69
N THR A 60 10.00 -20.50 4.74
CA THR A 60 9.94 -21.39 5.90
C THR A 60 9.75 -20.56 7.15
N VAL A 61 8.82 -20.95 8.00
CA VAL A 61 8.55 -20.29 9.29
C VAL A 61 8.60 -21.32 10.39
N ASP A 62 9.53 -21.17 11.30
CA ASP A 62 9.70 -21.97 12.50
C ASP A 62 9.04 -21.31 13.70
N ASP A 63 7.99 -21.90 14.25
CA ASP A 63 7.45 -21.50 15.56
C ASP A 63 8.27 -22.16 16.66
N ILE A 64 9.25 -21.43 17.14
CA ILE A 64 10.20 -21.92 18.19
C ILE A 64 9.48 -22.19 19.52
N LYS A 65 8.36 -21.48 19.79
CA LYS A 65 7.61 -21.69 21.01
C LYS A 65 6.87 -23.03 21.00
N ASN A 66 6.28 -23.40 19.89
CA ASN A 66 5.47 -24.61 19.75
C ASN A 66 6.26 -25.78 19.14
N GLY A 67 7.45 -25.51 18.62
CA GLY A 67 8.32 -26.53 17.99
C GLY A 67 7.76 -27.03 16.66
N THR A 68 7.05 -26.19 15.92
CA THR A 68 6.49 -26.52 14.59
C THR A 68 7.19 -25.73 13.51
N SER A 69 7.33 -26.33 12.33
CA SER A 69 7.89 -25.71 11.13
C SER A 69 6.91 -25.89 9.98
N GLU A 70 6.64 -24.82 9.28
CA GLU A 70 5.81 -24.82 8.06
C GLU A 70 6.57 -24.16 6.94
N SER A 71 6.45 -24.73 5.74
CA SER A 71 7.08 -24.19 4.54
C SER A 71 6.11 -24.17 3.37
N ARG A 72 6.30 -23.23 2.46
CA ARG A 72 5.57 -23.15 1.20
C ARG A 72 6.37 -22.40 0.13
N THR A 73 6.05 -22.72 -1.11
CA THR A 73 6.50 -21.95 -2.27
C THR A 73 5.28 -21.29 -2.91
N ASP A 74 5.39 -19.98 -3.16
CA ASP A 74 4.38 -19.19 -3.88
C ASP A 74 4.97 -18.71 -5.21
N ASP A 75 4.44 -19.22 -6.32
CA ASP A 75 4.79 -18.78 -7.66
C ASP A 75 3.67 -17.91 -8.21
N ARG A 76 4.00 -16.67 -8.62
CA ARG A 76 3.00 -15.73 -9.15
C ARG A 76 3.54 -14.94 -10.34
N PHE A 77 2.64 -14.70 -11.28
CA PHE A 77 2.85 -13.75 -12.36
C PHE A 77 2.06 -12.46 -12.06
N SER A 78 2.75 -11.33 -12.10
CA SER A 78 2.20 -9.99 -11.86
C SER A 78 2.25 -9.20 -13.17
N PRO A 79 1.16 -9.13 -13.94
CA PRO A 79 1.08 -8.36 -15.18
C PRO A 79 1.01 -6.86 -14.90
N ARG A 80 1.45 -6.08 -15.88
CA ARG A 80 1.23 -4.64 -15.94
C ARG A 80 1.02 -4.18 -17.37
N ALA A 81 0.13 -3.22 -17.54
CA ALA A 81 -0.14 -2.59 -18.82
C ALA A 81 -0.38 -1.09 -18.64
N GLY A 82 -0.01 -0.31 -19.63
CA GLY A 82 -0.22 1.13 -19.65
C GLY A 82 -0.47 1.64 -21.06
N LEU A 83 -1.32 2.63 -21.16
CA LEU A 83 -1.57 3.40 -22.37
C LEU A 83 -1.33 4.87 -22.07
N ILE A 84 -0.56 5.55 -22.90
CA ILE A 84 -0.30 6.99 -22.78
C ILE A 84 -0.69 7.64 -24.09
N TYR A 85 -1.53 8.67 -24.01
CA TYR A 85 -1.89 9.53 -25.14
C TYR A 85 -1.42 10.95 -24.87
N LYS A 86 -0.64 11.50 -25.79
CA LYS A 86 -0.12 12.87 -25.74
C LYS A 86 -0.84 13.74 -26.77
N PRO A 87 -1.95 14.39 -26.40
CA PRO A 87 -2.63 15.33 -27.30
C PRO A 87 -1.76 16.56 -27.63
N GLN A 88 -0.84 16.90 -26.72
CA GLN A 88 0.16 17.96 -26.85
C GLN A 88 1.47 17.49 -26.19
N GLU A 89 2.59 18.11 -26.53
CA GLU A 89 3.91 17.74 -25.99
C GLU A 89 3.97 17.82 -24.45
N ASN A 90 3.26 18.78 -23.87
CA ASN A 90 3.22 19.06 -22.44
C ASN A 90 2.04 18.41 -21.69
N VAL A 91 1.17 17.65 -22.38
CA VAL A 91 0.01 16.98 -21.78
C VAL A 91 0.07 15.49 -22.08
N SER A 92 -0.06 14.66 -21.04
CA SER A 92 -0.18 13.21 -21.16
C SER A 92 -1.43 12.74 -20.42
N LEU A 93 -2.32 12.08 -21.14
CA LEU A 93 -3.40 11.28 -20.57
C LEU A 93 -2.91 9.85 -20.48
N TYR A 94 -3.16 9.18 -19.36
CA TYR A 94 -2.71 7.80 -19.20
C TYR A 94 -3.76 6.94 -18.51
N MET A 95 -3.70 5.67 -18.83
CA MET A 95 -4.40 4.60 -18.14
C MET A 95 -3.38 3.52 -17.80
N SER A 96 -3.42 2.99 -16.61
CA SER A 96 -2.56 1.88 -16.17
C SER A 96 -3.36 0.81 -15.46
N TYR A 97 -2.89 -0.43 -15.59
CA TYR A 97 -3.32 -1.60 -14.86
C TYR A 97 -2.11 -2.34 -14.34
N SER A 98 -2.17 -2.80 -13.11
CA SER A 98 -1.12 -3.64 -12.52
C SER A 98 -1.69 -4.61 -11.49
N GLU A 99 -1.07 -5.79 -11.44
CA GLU A 99 -1.28 -6.75 -10.36
C GLU A 99 -0.01 -6.89 -9.51
N SER A 100 -0.20 -7.16 -8.25
CA SER A 100 0.83 -7.57 -7.30
C SER A 100 0.25 -8.60 -6.32
N PHE A 101 1.09 -9.23 -5.51
CA PHE A 101 0.60 -10.20 -4.54
C PHE A 101 1.37 -10.14 -3.23
N LEU A 102 0.75 -10.66 -2.17
CA LEU A 102 1.34 -10.84 -0.86
C LEU A 102 1.26 -12.32 -0.46
N PRO A 103 2.42 -12.99 -0.23
CA PRO A 103 2.45 -14.36 0.29
C PRO A 103 1.75 -14.51 1.64
N ARG A 104 1.21 -15.68 1.91
CA ARG A 104 0.38 -15.97 3.11
C ARG A 104 1.11 -15.98 4.45
N SER A 105 2.41 -15.86 4.45
CA SER A 105 3.20 -15.65 5.68
C SER A 105 3.03 -14.26 6.30
N GLY A 106 2.23 -13.38 5.66
CA GLY A 106 1.94 -12.02 6.08
C GLY A 106 3.07 -11.02 5.81
N GLU A 107 2.81 -9.74 6.01
CA GLU A 107 3.72 -8.64 5.69
C GLU A 107 5.13 -8.77 6.32
N GLN A 108 5.23 -9.43 7.46
CA GLN A 108 6.50 -9.62 8.17
C GLN A 108 7.04 -11.05 8.05
N PHE A 109 6.43 -11.88 7.22
CA PHE A 109 6.80 -13.28 7.01
C PHE A 109 6.98 -14.08 8.31
N LYS A 110 6.24 -13.76 9.35
CA LYS A 110 6.41 -14.34 10.69
C LYS A 110 5.30 -15.28 11.14
N ALA A 111 4.27 -15.45 10.30
CA ALA A 111 3.08 -16.19 10.65
C ALA A 111 2.66 -17.11 9.49
N LEU A 112 3.11 -18.35 9.54
CA LEU A 112 2.63 -19.41 8.68
C LEU A 112 2.08 -20.52 9.56
N SER A 113 0.83 -20.93 9.31
CA SER A 113 0.18 -22.06 9.97
C SER A 113 -0.18 -23.12 8.93
N ALA A 114 -0.41 -24.34 9.38
CA ALA A 114 -0.86 -25.43 8.48
C ALA A 114 -2.11 -25.08 7.67
N THR A 115 -2.99 -24.19 8.20
CA THR A 115 -4.15 -23.69 7.48
C THR A 115 -3.77 -22.62 6.47
N SER A 116 -3.01 -21.60 6.88
CA SER A 116 -2.61 -20.51 6.01
C SER A 116 -1.65 -20.97 4.89
N ALA A 117 -0.86 -22.02 5.13
CA ALA A 117 0.00 -22.65 4.13
C ALA A 117 -0.76 -23.27 2.95
N ARG A 118 -2.07 -23.47 3.07
CA ARG A 118 -2.93 -24.03 2.01
C ARG A 118 -3.66 -22.98 1.20
N LEU A 119 -3.69 -21.72 1.66
CA LEU A 119 -4.39 -20.64 1.01
C LEU A 119 -3.50 -20.00 -0.08
N ASP A 120 -4.11 -19.61 -1.19
CA ASP A 120 -3.41 -18.83 -2.21
C ASP A 120 -2.99 -17.45 -1.67
N PRO A 121 -1.92 -16.83 -2.21
CA PRO A 121 -1.53 -15.48 -1.89
C PRO A 121 -2.66 -14.47 -2.09
N ASP A 122 -2.68 -13.41 -1.30
CA ASP A 122 -3.56 -12.26 -1.56
C ASP A 122 -3.08 -11.55 -2.83
N VAL A 123 -4.02 -11.23 -3.71
CA VAL A 123 -3.77 -10.50 -4.95
C VAL A 123 -4.26 -9.07 -4.82
N PHE A 124 -3.48 -8.14 -5.32
CA PHE A 124 -3.82 -6.73 -5.38
C PHE A 124 -3.88 -6.31 -6.85
N GLU A 125 -5.00 -5.80 -7.26
CA GLU A 125 -5.22 -5.23 -8.58
C GLU A 125 -5.37 -3.72 -8.44
N SER A 126 -4.82 -2.96 -9.38
CA SER A 126 -5.00 -1.52 -9.41
C SER A 126 -5.16 -1.03 -10.84
N THR A 127 -6.17 -0.21 -11.03
CA THR A 127 -6.43 0.51 -12.28
C THR A 127 -6.40 2.01 -11.99
N GLU A 128 -5.69 2.77 -12.79
CA GLU A 128 -5.58 4.21 -12.66
C GLU A 128 -5.78 4.90 -14.02
N LEU A 129 -6.53 6.00 -14.03
CA LEU A 129 -6.68 6.89 -15.16
C LEU A 129 -6.29 8.31 -14.72
N GLY A 130 -5.42 8.96 -15.47
CA GLY A 130 -4.95 10.27 -15.06
C GLY A 130 -4.45 11.17 -16.17
N ILE A 131 -4.14 12.38 -15.77
CA ILE A 131 -3.52 13.42 -16.60
C ILE A 131 -2.26 13.93 -15.92
N LYS A 132 -1.19 14.08 -16.71
CA LYS A 132 0.02 14.81 -16.32
C LYS A 132 0.19 15.98 -17.25
N TRP A 133 0.27 17.18 -16.69
CA TRP A 133 0.40 18.41 -17.44
C TRP A 133 1.63 19.19 -16.96
N ALA A 134 2.62 19.31 -17.84
CA ALA A 134 3.73 20.25 -17.67
C ALA A 134 3.22 21.66 -18.01
N MET A 135 2.74 22.39 -16.98
CA MET A 135 2.19 23.74 -17.13
C MET A 135 3.25 24.72 -17.59
N THR A 136 4.48 24.55 -17.09
CA THR A 136 5.70 25.23 -17.52
C THR A 136 6.85 24.22 -17.50
N ASP A 137 8.07 24.63 -17.87
CA ASP A 137 9.27 23.78 -17.79
C ASP A 137 9.60 23.36 -16.36
N THR A 138 9.07 24.05 -15.36
CA THR A 138 9.40 23.85 -13.94
C THR A 138 8.19 23.58 -13.06
N LEU A 139 6.96 23.64 -13.56
CA LEU A 139 5.72 23.43 -12.83
C LEU A 139 4.88 22.37 -13.51
N SER A 140 4.49 21.34 -12.77
CA SER A 140 3.66 20.24 -13.23
C SER A 140 2.41 20.08 -12.37
N PHE A 141 1.33 19.65 -13.00
CA PHE A 141 0.08 19.24 -12.39
C PHE A 141 -0.22 17.79 -12.77
N THR A 142 -0.65 16.99 -11.80
CA THR A 142 -1.14 15.63 -12.00
C THR A 142 -2.51 15.50 -11.36
N ALA A 143 -3.43 14.84 -12.04
CA ALA A 143 -4.69 14.42 -11.47
C ALA A 143 -4.97 12.98 -11.90
N SER A 144 -5.44 12.16 -10.97
CA SER A 144 -5.83 10.78 -11.25
C SER A 144 -7.06 10.36 -10.46
N ILE A 145 -7.76 9.39 -11.02
CA ILE A 145 -8.73 8.55 -10.34
C ILE A 145 -8.20 7.13 -10.37
N PHE A 146 -8.39 6.39 -9.30
CA PHE A 146 -7.94 5.02 -9.22
C PHE A 146 -8.96 4.14 -8.52
N ASP A 147 -8.85 2.85 -8.81
CA ASP A 147 -9.57 1.76 -8.20
C ASP A 147 -8.57 0.67 -7.87
N SER A 148 -8.55 0.23 -6.62
CA SER A 148 -7.63 -0.79 -6.12
C SER A 148 -8.39 -1.82 -5.31
N GLU A 149 -8.22 -3.09 -5.65
CA GLU A 149 -8.87 -4.20 -4.99
C GLU A 149 -7.84 -5.21 -4.46
N GLN A 150 -8.04 -5.65 -3.24
CA GLN A 150 -7.36 -6.81 -2.68
C GLN A 150 -8.32 -7.99 -2.72
N THR A 151 -7.92 -9.09 -3.35
CA THR A 151 -8.60 -10.39 -3.19
C THR A 151 -7.93 -11.20 -2.10
N ARG A 152 -8.74 -11.96 -1.36
CA ARG A 152 -8.29 -12.90 -0.34
C ARG A 152 -8.76 -14.29 -0.67
N ALA A 153 -7.88 -15.28 -0.56
CA ALA A 153 -8.30 -16.66 -0.57
C ALA A 153 -8.90 -17.06 0.79
N THR A 154 -9.99 -17.79 0.75
CA THR A 154 -10.61 -18.47 1.89
C THR A 154 -10.63 -19.96 1.63
N TYR A 155 -10.55 -20.75 2.70
CA TYR A 155 -10.62 -22.20 2.63
C TYR A 155 -11.98 -22.68 3.14
N ASP A 156 -12.71 -23.38 2.29
CA ASP A 156 -13.94 -24.05 2.66
C ASP A 156 -13.61 -25.41 3.29
N ASN A 157 -13.87 -25.56 4.57
CA ASN A 157 -13.60 -26.80 5.30
C ASN A 157 -14.52 -27.97 4.89
N ASP A 158 -15.69 -27.68 4.32
CA ASP A 158 -16.66 -28.69 3.94
C ASP A 158 -16.36 -29.28 2.57
N THR A 159 -15.91 -28.47 1.61
CA THR A 159 -15.55 -28.90 0.25
C THR A 159 -14.07 -29.18 0.10
N GLY A 160 -13.21 -28.62 0.95
CA GLY A 160 -11.76 -28.71 0.85
C GLY A 160 -11.17 -27.83 -0.25
N GLU A 161 -11.92 -26.89 -0.77
CA GLU A 161 -11.52 -26.01 -1.86
C GLU A 161 -11.13 -24.62 -1.38
N ASN A 162 -10.20 -23.99 -2.10
CA ASN A 162 -9.92 -22.57 -1.96
C ASN A 162 -10.92 -21.78 -2.81
N SER A 163 -11.42 -20.68 -2.28
CA SER A 163 -12.20 -19.70 -3.01
C SER A 163 -11.65 -18.30 -2.76
N GLU A 164 -11.76 -17.44 -3.76
CA GLU A 164 -11.37 -16.05 -3.64
C GLU A 164 -12.57 -15.20 -3.21
N ILE A 165 -12.33 -14.30 -2.28
CA ILE A 165 -13.30 -13.27 -1.87
C ILE A 165 -12.65 -11.90 -2.01
N ARG A 166 -13.46 -10.88 -2.26
CA ARG A 166 -13.02 -9.49 -2.15
C ARG A 166 -12.58 -9.23 -0.70
N GLY A 167 -11.36 -8.73 -0.53
CA GLY A 167 -10.81 -8.41 0.80
C GLY A 167 -11.02 -6.95 1.18
N LEU A 168 -10.35 -6.07 0.46
CA LEU A 168 -10.37 -4.63 0.63
C LEU A 168 -10.51 -3.98 -0.75
N HIS A 169 -11.33 -2.95 -0.83
CA HIS A 169 -11.45 -2.11 -2.01
C HIS A 169 -11.20 -0.66 -1.62
N VAL A 170 -10.36 0.03 -2.36
CA VAL A 170 -10.07 1.45 -2.16
C VAL A 170 -10.11 2.13 -3.52
N ASP A 171 -10.99 3.10 -3.63
CA ASP A 171 -11.04 3.98 -4.79
C ASP A 171 -10.88 5.44 -4.36
N GLY A 172 -10.51 6.28 -5.30
CA GLY A 172 -10.27 7.67 -4.96
C GLY A 172 -9.79 8.56 -6.07
N ILE A 173 -9.53 9.79 -5.68
CA ILE A 173 -9.01 10.86 -6.53
C ILE A 173 -7.73 11.40 -5.89
N GLU A 174 -6.71 11.62 -6.70
CA GLU A 174 -5.47 12.28 -6.30
C GLU A 174 -5.18 13.48 -7.18
N LEU A 175 -4.74 14.58 -6.54
CA LEU A 175 -4.31 15.81 -7.20
C LEU A 175 -2.94 16.21 -6.68
N GLU A 176 -2.02 16.54 -7.57
CA GLU A 176 -0.71 17.06 -7.22
C GLU A 176 -0.36 18.27 -8.08
N LEU A 177 0.11 19.34 -7.44
CA LEU A 177 0.78 20.47 -8.10
C LEU A 177 2.19 20.59 -7.52
N ARG A 178 3.21 20.52 -8.38
CA ARG A 178 4.59 20.52 -7.90
C ARG A 178 5.50 21.28 -8.85
N GLY A 179 6.33 22.12 -8.27
CA GLY A 179 7.39 22.80 -9.02
C GLY A 179 7.61 24.25 -8.62
N GLN A 180 8.25 24.97 -9.53
CA GLN A 180 8.59 26.37 -9.36
C GLN A 180 7.50 27.25 -10.00
N VAL A 181 6.79 28.01 -9.17
CA VAL A 181 5.72 28.94 -9.60
C VAL A 181 6.29 30.28 -10.06
N SER A 182 7.41 30.68 -9.46
CA SER A 182 8.19 31.86 -9.86
C SER A 182 9.65 31.64 -9.51
N ASP A 183 10.54 32.56 -9.94
CA ASP A 183 11.97 32.49 -9.61
C ASP A 183 12.27 32.34 -8.12
N LYS A 184 11.34 32.76 -7.27
CA LYS A 184 11.48 32.77 -5.80
C LYS A 184 10.61 31.76 -5.08
N LEU A 185 9.57 31.21 -5.71
CA LEU A 185 8.56 30.37 -5.05
C LEU A 185 8.52 28.97 -5.64
N GLN A 186 8.79 27.99 -4.79
CA GLN A 186 8.54 26.57 -5.08
C GLN A 186 7.36 26.08 -4.24
N LEU A 187 6.47 25.30 -4.84
CA LEU A 187 5.34 24.66 -4.20
C LEU A 187 5.33 23.17 -4.44
N ALA A 188 4.83 22.43 -3.45
CA ALA A 188 4.31 21.09 -3.60
C ALA A 188 2.99 21.03 -2.85
N VAL A 189 1.90 20.77 -3.55
CA VAL A 189 0.55 20.66 -3.02
C VAL A 189 0.01 19.30 -3.42
N GLY A 190 -0.48 18.54 -2.46
CA GLY A 190 -1.14 17.25 -2.67
C GLY A 190 -2.52 17.24 -2.03
N TYR A 191 -3.47 16.63 -2.70
CA TYR A 191 -4.79 16.34 -2.16
C TYR A 191 -5.23 14.95 -2.61
N SER A 192 -5.77 14.16 -1.68
CA SER A 192 -6.44 12.91 -2.01
C SER A 192 -7.79 12.83 -1.30
N SER A 193 -8.75 12.18 -1.94
CA SER A 193 -10.02 11.76 -1.33
C SER A 193 -10.21 10.30 -1.63
N LEU A 194 -10.42 9.49 -0.58
CA LEU A 194 -10.41 8.03 -0.64
C LEU A 194 -11.70 7.47 -0.05
N GLU A 195 -12.18 6.39 -0.63
CA GLU A 195 -13.21 5.55 -0.05
C GLU A 195 -12.69 4.11 0.09
N GLY A 196 -12.67 3.61 1.31
CA GLY A 196 -12.23 2.24 1.62
C GLY A 196 -13.39 1.38 2.09
N THR A 197 -13.63 0.24 1.41
CA THR A 197 -14.67 -0.71 1.76
C THR A 197 -14.10 -2.11 2.00
N THR A 198 -14.66 -2.81 2.98
CA THR A 198 -14.32 -4.20 3.30
C THR A 198 -15.14 -5.19 2.46
N SER A 199 -14.78 -6.47 2.52
CA SER A 199 -15.54 -7.56 1.88
C SER A 199 -17.00 -7.63 2.28
N SER A 200 -17.36 -7.14 3.44
CA SER A 200 -18.76 -7.08 3.93
C SER A 200 -19.50 -5.81 3.52
N GLY A 201 -18.86 -4.91 2.76
CA GLY A 201 -19.43 -3.64 2.33
C GLY A 201 -19.40 -2.53 3.40
N GLY A 202 -18.69 -2.76 4.50
CA GLY A 202 -18.48 -1.73 5.53
C GLY A 202 -17.21 -0.92 5.32
N VAL A 203 -17.02 0.11 6.14
CA VAL A 203 -15.88 1.02 6.05
C VAL A 203 -14.58 0.32 6.44
N ALA A 204 -13.54 0.53 5.66
CA ALA A 204 -12.20 0.03 5.94
C ALA A 204 -11.49 0.88 7.01
N ARG A 205 -10.68 0.22 7.84
CA ARG A 205 -9.85 0.90 8.83
C ARG A 205 -8.65 1.62 8.19
N GLU A 206 -8.17 2.66 8.86
CA GLU A 206 -6.92 3.35 8.54
C GLU A 206 -6.89 3.95 7.11
N VAL A 207 -8.06 4.09 6.47
CA VAL A 207 -8.24 4.80 5.21
C VAL A 207 -8.85 6.16 5.54
N PRO A 208 -8.08 7.26 5.47
CA PRO A 208 -8.63 8.60 5.71
C PRO A 208 -9.51 9.01 4.52
N ASP A 209 -10.62 9.65 4.80
CA ASP A 209 -11.56 10.15 3.78
C ASP A 209 -10.93 11.21 2.86
N HIS A 210 -9.98 11.98 3.40
CA HIS A 210 -9.15 12.89 2.61
C HIS A 210 -7.81 13.18 3.28
N THR A 211 -6.83 13.56 2.47
CA THR A 211 -5.58 14.14 2.94
C THR A 211 -5.24 15.39 2.14
N PHE A 212 -4.64 16.36 2.81
CA PHE A 212 -4.11 17.56 2.18
C PHE A 212 -2.67 17.79 2.65
N SER A 213 -1.79 18.11 1.72
CA SER A 213 -0.42 18.50 2.03
C SER A 213 -0.02 19.75 1.25
N LEU A 214 0.67 20.65 1.91
CA LEU A 214 1.27 21.83 1.30
C LEU A 214 2.70 21.97 1.79
N PHE A 215 3.62 22.11 0.87
CA PHE A 215 4.98 22.57 1.15
C PHE A 215 5.27 23.77 0.26
N ALA A 216 5.72 24.88 0.86
CA ALA A 216 6.11 26.10 0.17
C ALA A 216 7.52 26.50 0.60
N LYS A 217 8.38 26.79 -0.37
CA LYS A 217 9.70 27.37 -0.15
C LYS A 217 9.79 28.68 -0.88
N TYR A 218 10.14 29.74 -0.17
CA TYR A 218 10.28 31.08 -0.73
C TYR A 218 11.69 31.63 -0.49
N GLN A 219 12.37 31.99 -1.57
CA GLN A 219 13.69 32.63 -1.55
C GLN A 219 13.51 34.14 -1.61
N VAL A 220 13.78 34.84 -0.50
CA VAL A 220 13.63 36.30 -0.41
C VAL A 220 14.73 36.98 -1.20
N ASP A 221 15.98 36.58 -0.94
CA ASP A 221 17.20 37.05 -1.61
C ASP A 221 18.25 35.91 -1.69
N GLU A 222 19.45 36.20 -2.09
CA GLU A 222 20.53 35.19 -2.26
C GLU A 222 20.94 34.52 -0.96
N ASN A 223 20.73 35.15 0.20
CA ASN A 223 21.17 34.69 1.51
C ASN A 223 20.05 34.21 2.42
N PHE A 224 18.79 34.59 2.15
CA PHE A 224 17.66 34.32 3.03
C PHE A 224 16.47 33.74 2.28
N GLY A 225 15.97 32.63 2.81
CA GLY A 225 14.76 31.99 2.38
C GLY A 225 14.05 31.35 3.59
N TRP A 226 12.78 31.02 3.40
CA TRP A 226 11.99 30.27 4.38
C TRP A 226 11.18 29.18 3.71
N ALA A 227 10.76 28.21 4.51
CA ALA A 227 9.88 27.14 4.07
C ALA A 227 8.78 26.90 5.09
N LEU A 228 7.60 26.54 4.60
CA LEU A 228 6.44 26.17 5.39
C LEU A 228 5.91 24.82 4.89
N GLY A 229 5.62 23.90 5.81
CA GLY A 229 4.94 22.64 5.54
C GLY A 229 3.67 22.54 6.39
N VAL A 230 2.58 22.08 5.77
CA VAL A 230 1.31 21.79 6.43
C VAL A 230 0.81 20.46 5.89
N THR A 231 0.39 19.58 6.79
CA THR A 231 -0.31 18.34 6.44
C THR A 231 -1.57 18.25 7.27
N GLN A 232 -2.68 17.92 6.63
CA GLN A 232 -3.96 17.63 7.26
C GLN A 232 -4.41 16.25 6.79
N GLN A 233 -4.89 15.46 7.72
CA GLN A 233 -5.56 14.20 7.47
C GLN A 233 -6.99 14.31 7.98
N GLY A 234 -7.94 13.85 7.20
CA GLY A 234 -9.34 13.73 7.57
C GLY A 234 -9.61 12.54 8.48
N GLU A 235 -10.86 12.23 8.67
CA GLU A 235 -11.29 11.14 9.55
C GLU A 235 -10.89 9.79 9.00
N SER A 236 -10.51 8.87 9.87
CA SER A 236 -10.29 7.47 9.55
C SER A 236 -10.81 6.56 10.66
N HIS A 237 -11.22 5.36 10.32
CA HIS A 237 -11.75 4.39 11.29
C HIS A 237 -10.62 3.60 11.94
N ILE A 238 -10.69 3.40 13.25
CA ILE A 238 -9.68 2.62 14.01
C ILE A 238 -9.77 1.13 13.69
N LYS A 239 -10.97 0.66 13.33
CA LYS A 239 -11.25 -0.75 13.08
C LYS A 239 -12.30 -0.87 11.97
N ASP A 240 -12.19 -1.91 11.15
CA ASP A 240 -13.15 -2.22 10.11
C ASP A 240 -14.59 -2.26 10.69
N ASN A 241 -15.52 -1.64 9.97
CA ASN A 241 -16.94 -1.53 10.35
C ASN A 241 -17.18 -0.88 11.73
N SER A 242 -16.24 -0.07 12.21
CA SER A 242 -16.35 0.63 13.49
C SER A 242 -16.98 2.02 13.29
N THR A 243 -17.68 2.48 14.33
CA THR A 243 -18.11 3.88 14.46
C THR A 243 -17.06 4.76 15.15
N LEU A 244 -15.95 4.16 15.61
CA LEU A 244 -14.85 4.90 16.24
C LEU A 244 -13.94 5.50 15.15
N ILE A 245 -13.77 6.81 15.22
CA ILE A 245 -13.02 7.64 14.28
C ILE A 245 -11.76 8.18 14.98
N LEU A 246 -10.68 8.34 14.22
CA LEU A 246 -9.42 9.02 14.62
C LEU A 246 -9.43 10.44 14.10
#